data_e95d74df7744d9d7f40623062161afb1
#
_entry.id   e95d74df7744d9d7f40623062161afb1
#
_cell.length_a   1.000
_cell.length_b   1.000
_cell.length_c   1.000
_cell.angle_alpha   90.00
_cell.angle_beta   90.00
_cell.angle_gamma   90.00
#
_symmetry.space_group_name_H-M   'P 1'
#
loop_
_entity.id
_entity.type
_entity.pdbx_description
1 polymer ?
#
loop_
_entity_poly.entity_id
_entity_poly.type
_entity_poly.pdbx_seq_one_letter_code
_entity_poly.pdbx_strand_id
1 'polypeptide(L)'
;MASEGNRVGGGYLDFEQKVAELEQQIEELRRLGTKKGIDYSVEIRRLEKDRIAELKRVYSSLTAWQTVQVARHPQRPLLSDYLSLMVKDFRELHGDRCFGDDRAIVTGIGQIARNRVLIVGQNKGKTTKEKIACNFGCPNPEGYRKALAKMKFAEKFGLPIVTLIDTPGAYPGIGAEERGQAQAIAVNLSKMSRLRVPVVSVCIGEGGSGGALGIAVGDRLAMLEFAYYSVISPEGCAGILWRDGSQAPDAAQALKLTSKDLHRLGLVDAIIPEPVGGAHRNVHDTVYNVESYISQTLSQLQKMNTSELLDTRYRKWRSVGMDSVVSVHAVRTCATPIVSTVGPAGRRRASSAARV
;
A
#
# COMPACT_ATOMS: atom_id res chain seq x y z
N MET A 1 -14.65 1.24 -12.93
CA MET A 1 -14.82 -0.21 -12.66
C MET A 1 -13.44 -0.84 -12.83
N ALA A 2 -12.84 -1.33 -11.75
CA ALA A 2 -11.58 -2.05 -11.84
C ALA A 2 -11.82 -3.32 -12.65
N SER A 3 -11.03 -3.55 -13.72
CA SER A 3 -11.06 -4.79 -14.48
C SER A 3 -10.85 -5.95 -13.51
N GLU A 4 -11.84 -6.84 -13.43
CA GLU A 4 -11.65 -8.14 -12.80
C GLU A 4 -10.55 -8.85 -13.59
N GLY A 5 -9.34 -8.93 -13.02
CA GLY A 5 -8.28 -9.73 -13.57
C GLY A 5 -8.81 -11.14 -13.80
N ASN A 6 -8.52 -11.71 -14.96
CA ASN A 6 -8.91 -13.04 -15.37
C ASN A 6 -8.68 -14.02 -14.23
N ARG A 7 -9.73 -14.62 -13.67
CA ARG A 7 -9.65 -15.60 -12.59
C ARG A 7 -9.93 -16.99 -13.17
N VAL A 8 -9.01 -17.87 -12.99
CA VAL A 8 -9.25 -19.32 -13.15
C VAL A 8 -10.14 -19.75 -11.96
N GLY A 9 -11.14 -20.60 -12.20
CA GLY A 9 -12.14 -20.98 -11.20
C GLY A 9 -11.51 -21.35 -9.84
N GLY A 10 -12.07 -20.81 -8.73
CA GLY A 10 -11.62 -21.12 -7.38
C GLY A 10 -10.85 -20.00 -6.65
N GLY A 11 -10.66 -18.81 -7.26
CA GLY A 11 -9.99 -17.67 -6.59
C GLY A 11 -8.49 -17.56 -6.85
N TYR A 12 -7.95 -18.32 -7.80
CA TYR A 12 -6.55 -18.24 -8.23
C TYR A 12 -6.33 -17.10 -9.23
N LEU A 13 -5.11 -16.55 -9.23
CA LEU A 13 -4.66 -15.59 -10.22
C LEU A 13 -4.16 -16.33 -11.49
N ASP A 14 -4.20 -15.68 -12.66
CA ASP A 14 -3.86 -16.32 -13.95
C ASP A 14 -2.49 -17.01 -13.95
N PHE A 15 -1.52 -16.43 -13.27
CA PHE A 15 -0.17 -16.99 -13.15
C PHE A 15 -0.04 -18.12 -12.11
N GLU A 16 -1.11 -18.47 -11.40
CA GLU A 16 -1.18 -19.56 -10.43
C GLU A 16 -1.84 -20.83 -11.01
N GLN A 17 -2.11 -20.89 -12.32
CA GLN A 17 -2.82 -22.00 -12.93
C GLN A 17 -2.24 -23.37 -12.56
N LYS A 18 -0.92 -23.52 -12.63
CA LYS A 18 -0.25 -24.78 -12.27
C LYS A 18 -0.38 -25.13 -10.79
N VAL A 19 -0.42 -24.13 -9.92
CA VAL A 19 -0.69 -24.32 -8.48
C VAL A 19 -2.12 -24.81 -8.28
N ALA A 20 -3.09 -24.22 -8.99
CA ALA A 20 -4.48 -24.63 -8.95
C ALA A 20 -4.67 -26.09 -9.41
N GLU A 21 -4.00 -26.49 -10.47
CA GLU A 21 -4.00 -27.87 -10.97
C GLU A 21 -3.47 -28.86 -9.92
N LEU A 22 -2.35 -28.54 -9.26
CA LEU A 22 -1.77 -29.36 -8.20
C LEU A 22 -2.70 -29.46 -6.99
N GLU A 23 -3.32 -28.35 -6.58
CA GLU A 23 -4.27 -28.33 -5.44
C GLU A 23 -5.54 -29.14 -5.76
N GLN A 24 -6.02 -29.07 -6.99
CA GLN A 24 -7.15 -29.91 -7.45
C GLN A 24 -6.81 -31.41 -7.43
N GLN A 25 -5.61 -31.78 -7.87
CA GLN A 25 -5.16 -33.20 -7.83
C GLN A 25 -5.06 -33.71 -6.39
N ILE A 26 -4.51 -32.88 -5.47
CA ILE A 26 -4.41 -33.21 -4.04
C ILE A 26 -5.81 -33.45 -3.45
N GLU A 27 -6.76 -32.55 -3.74
CA GLU A 27 -8.11 -32.66 -3.22
C GLU A 27 -8.85 -33.89 -3.79
N GLU A 28 -8.65 -34.20 -5.06
CA GLU A 28 -9.21 -35.39 -5.68
C GLU A 28 -8.68 -36.69 -5.05
N LEU A 29 -7.36 -36.78 -4.80
CA LEU A 29 -6.76 -37.94 -4.13
C LEU A 29 -7.28 -38.08 -2.68
N ARG A 30 -7.44 -36.99 -1.94
CA ARG A 30 -8.04 -37.03 -0.60
C ARG A 30 -9.47 -37.56 -0.64
N ARG A 31 -10.27 -37.08 -1.58
CA ARG A 31 -11.66 -37.54 -1.78
C ARG A 31 -11.74 -39.00 -2.17
N LEU A 32 -10.87 -39.44 -3.07
CA LEU A 32 -10.80 -40.86 -3.49
C LEU A 32 -10.36 -41.76 -2.35
N GLY A 33 -9.36 -41.34 -1.54
CA GLY A 33 -8.89 -42.05 -0.35
C GLY A 33 -10.01 -42.27 0.64
N THR A 34 -10.77 -41.24 0.96
CA THR A 34 -11.92 -41.31 1.87
C THR A 34 -13.03 -42.22 1.31
N LYS A 35 -13.30 -42.14 -0.02
CA LYS A 35 -14.38 -42.94 -0.66
C LYS A 35 -14.05 -44.41 -0.84
N LYS A 36 -12.78 -44.74 -1.16
CA LYS A 36 -12.33 -46.10 -1.51
C LYS A 36 -11.58 -46.79 -0.39
N GLY A 37 -11.26 -46.14 0.73
CA GLY A 37 -10.43 -46.67 1.79
C GLY A 37 -8.98 -46.95 1.40
N ILE A 38 -8.48 -46.27 0.33
CA ILE A 38 -7.12 -46.44 -0.17
C ILE A 38 -6.24 -45.30 0.39
N ASP A 39 -5.05 -45.64 0.87
CA ASP A 39 -4.10 -44.67 1.35
C ASP A 39 -3.25 -44.07 0.21
N TYR A 40 -3.47 -42.80 -0.10
CA TYR A 40 -2.71 -41.97 -1.07
C TYR A 40 -1.72 -41.02 -0.39
N SER A 41 -1.35 -41.27 0.85
CA SER A 41 -0.53 -40.31 1.62
C SER A 41 0.85 -40.00 1.01
N VAL A 42 1.44 -40.96 0.28
CA VAL A 42 2.74 -40.79 -0.37
C VAL A 42 2.63 -39.85 -1.56
N GLU A 43 1.64 -40.08 -2.42
CA GLU A 43 1.35 -39.28 -3.61
C GLU A 43 0.96 -37.83 -3.19
N ILE A 44 0.10 -37.72 -2.20
CA ILE A 44 -0.32 -36.40 -1.66
C ILE A 44 0.91 -35.63 -1.16
N ARG A 45 1.80 -36.23 -0.35
CA ARG A 45 3.02 -35.56 0.11
C ARG A 45 3.93 -35.11 -1.03
N ARG A 46 4.03 -35.91 -2.11
CA ARG A 46 4.80 -35.53 -3.29
C ARG A 46 4.18 -34.30 -3.96
N LEU A 47 2.87 -34.29 -4.23
CA LEU A 47 2.18 -33.18 -4.84
C LEU A 47 2.22 -31.91 -3.96
N GLU A 48 2.12 -32.06 -2.65
CA GLU A 48 2.28 -30.93 -1.70
C GLU A 48 3.68 -30.31 -1.80
N LYS A 49 4.73 -31.12 -1.93
CA LYS A 49 6.10 -30.66 -2.14
C LYS A 49 6.23 -29.93 -3.49
N ASP A 50 5.68 -30.49 -4.55
CA ASP A 50 5.70 -29.89 -5.89
C ASP A 50 4.91 -28.58 -5.92
N ARG A 51 3.77 -28.50 -5.23
CA ARG A 51 2.99 -27.27 -5.05
C ARG A 51 3.79 -26.17 -4.35
N ILE A 52 4.48 -26.49 -3.25
CA ILE A 52 5.31 -25.53 -2.52
C ILE A 52 6.47 -25.05 -3.39
N ALA A 53 7.09 -25.94 -4.16
CA ALA A 53 8.16 -25.59 -5.08
C ALA A 53 7.68 -24.64 -6.18
N GLU A 54 6.50 -24.94 -6.76
CA GLU A 54 5.89 -24.10 -7.78
C GLU A 54 5.47 -22.71 -7.24
N LEU A 55 4.86 -22.65 -6.06
CA LEU A 55 4.56 -21.38 -5.38
C LEU A 55 5.84 -20.55 -5.18
N LYS A 56 6.91 -21.15 -4.67
CA LYS A 56 8.19 -20.44 -4.51
C LYS A 56 8.73 -19.93 -5.83
N ARG A 57 8.65 -20.73 -6.91
CA ARG A 57 9.11 -20.36 -8.24
C ARG A 57 8.35 -19.14 -8.77
N VAL A 58 7.02 -19.19 -8.71
CA VAL A 58 6.13 -18.12 -9.21
C VAL A 58 6.32 -16.84 -8.40
N TYR A 59 6.24 -16.93 -7.07
CA TYR A 59 6.26 -15.75 -6.19
C TYR A 59 7.64 -15.12 -6.03
N SER A 60 8.73 -15.83 -6.40
CA SER A 60 10.08 -15.23 -6.42
C SER A 60 10.30 -14.25 -7.57
N SER A 61 9.50 -14.33 -8.64
CA SER A 61 9.70 -13.60 -9.90
C SER A 61 8.46 -12.86 -10.41
N LEU A 62 7.57 -12.45 -9.49
CA LEU A 62 6.37 -11.67 -9.86
C LEU A 62 6.75 -10.37 -10.56
N THR A 63 6.04 -10.05 -11.63
CA THR A 63 6.07 -8.71 -12.23
C THR A 63 5.41 -7.67 -11.31
N ALA A 64 5.65 -6.40 -11.58
CA ALA A 64 5.00 -5.32 -10.82
C ALA A 64 3.47 -5.42 -10.89
N TRP A 65 2.92 -5.75 -12.07
CA TRP A 65 1.48 -5.95 -12.25
C TRP A 65 0.95 -7.15 -11.46
N GLN A 66 1.64 -8.28 -11.50
CA GLN A 66 1.27 -9.45 -10.71
C GLN A 66 1.30 -9.15 -9.20
N THR A 67 2.27 -8.34 -8.74
CA THR A 67 2.31 -7.86 -7.34
C THR A 67 1.06 -7.05 -7.00
N VAL A 68 0.60 -6.16 -7.91
CA VAL A 68 -0.66 -5.41 -7.72
C VAL A 68 -1.86 -6.37 -7.63
N GLN A 69 -1.92 -7.40 -8.46
CA GLN A 69 -2.98 -8.40 -8.42
C GLN A 69 -2.98 -9.18 -7.09
N VAL A 70 -1.81 -9.56 -6.57
CA VAL A 70 -1.68 -10.19 -5.23
C VAL A 70 -2.10 -9.23 -4.12
N ALA A 71 -1.70 -7.95 -4.18
CA ALA A 71 -2.10 -6.93 -3.20
C ALA A 71 -3.63 -6.73 -3.13
N ARG A 72 -4.30 -6.93 -4.27
CA ARG A 72 -5.77 -6.82 -4.43
C ARG A 72 -6.51 -8.14 -4.29
N HIS A 73 -5.81 -9.22 -3.93
CA HIS A 73 -6.45 -10.54 -3.83
C HIS A 73 -7.65 -10.49 -2.86
N PRO A 74 -8.83 -11.02 -3.24
CA PRO A 74 -10.06 -10.89 -2.44
C PRO A 74 -9.98 -11.55 -1.06
N GLN A 75 -9.12 -12.55 -0.91
CA GLN A 75 -8.89 -13.24 0.36
C GLN A 75 -7.69 -12.67 1.13
N ARG A 76 -7.06 -11.59 0.64
CA ARG A 76 -6.00 -10.92 1.39
C ARG A 76 -6.56 -10.40 2.72
N PRO A 77 -5.82 -10.59 3.84
CA PRO A 77 -6.29 -10.11 5.15
C PRO A 77 -6.49 -8.59 5.13
N LEU A 78 -7.64 -8.18 5.65
CA LEU A 78 -8.04 -6.78 5.77
C LEU A 78 -7.81 -6.28 7.20
N LEU A 79 -7.98 -4.98 7.44
CA LEU A 79 -7.82 -4.36 8.76
C LEU A 79 -8.49 -5.14 9.89
N SER A 80 -9.71 -5.63 9.67
CA SER A 80 -10.45 -6.41 10.67
C SER A 80 -9.73 -7.69 11.10
N ASP A 81 -8.97 -8.33 10.20
CA ASP A 81 -8.20 -9.53 10.52
C ASP A 81 -7.02 -9.19 11.41
N TYR A 82 -6.30 -8.11 11.10
CA TYR A 82 -5.21 -7.62 11.94
C TYR A 82 -5.71 -7.21 13.33
N LEU A 83 -6.83 -6.46 13.41
CA LEU A 83 -7.41 -6.08 14.69
C LEU A 83 -7.79 -7.29 15.53
N SER A 84 -8.42 -8.29 14.92
CA SER A 84 -8.89 -9.49 15.65
C SER A 84 -7.77 -10.42 16.11
N LEU A 85 -6.66 -10.50 15.37
CA LEU A 85 -5.60 -11.48 15.62
C LEU A 85 -4.42 -10.92 16.44
N MET A 86 -4.08 -9.62 16.29
CA MET A 86 -2.91 -9.04 16.99
C MET A 86 -3.26 -7.99 18.05
N VAL A 87 -4.52 -7.51 18.12
CA VAL A 87 -4.87 -6.41 19.03
C VAL A 87 -5.75 -6.92 20.16
N LYS A 88 -5.28 -6.79 21.39
CA LYS A 88 -6.06 -7.07 22.60
C LYS A 88 -6.78 -5.81 23.08
N ASP A 89 -7.95 -6.01 23.70
CA ASP A 89 -8.74 -4.94 24.33
C ASP A 89 -9.00 -3.73 23.43
N PHE A 90 -9.24 -3.97 22.14
CA PHE A 90 -9.49 -2.90 21.18
C PHE A 90 -10.78 -2.15 21.53
N ARG A 91 -10.66 -0.82 21.66
CA ARG A 91 -11.79 0.10 21.89
C ARG A 91 -11.80 1.13 20.77
N GLU A 92 -12.79 1.04 19.90
CA GLU A 92 -12.94 1.94 18.76
C GLU A 92 -13.35 3.35 19.22
N LEU A 93 -12.78 4.36 18.56
CA LEU A 93 -13.02 5.79 18.80
C LEU A 93 -13.60 6.41 17.54
N HIS A 94 -14.88 6.75 17.58
CA HIS A 94 -15.65 7.23 16.43
C HIS A 94 -15.65 8.74 16.26
N GLY A 95 -15.98 9.19 15.04
CA GLY A 95 -16.35 10.54 14.68
C GLY A 95 -15.23 11.56 14.65
N ASP A 96 -15.36 12.56 13.76
CA ASP A 96 -14.40 13.65 13.59
C ASP A 96 -14.73 14.88 14.47
N ARG A 97 -15.86 14.89 15.14
CA ARG A 97 -16.40 16.01 15.94
C ARG A 97 -16.70 17.26 15.11
N CYS A 98 -16.88 17.11 13.80
CA CYS A 98 -17.14 18.21 12.88
C CYS A 98 -18.35 17.89 11.98
N PHE A 99 -18.27 16.79 11.23
CA PHE A 99 -19.30 16.42 10.25
C PHE A 99 -19.91 15.04 10.54
N GLY A 100 -19.07 14.01 10.73
CA GLY A 100 -19.59 12.65 10.89
C GLY A 100 -18.52 11.62 11.24
N ASP A 101 -18.89 10.36 11.02
CA ASP A 101 -17.97 9.23 11.14
C ASP A 101 -17.77 8.56 9.78
N ASP A 102 -16.52 8.35 9.39
CA ASP A 102 -16.15 7.63 8.17
C ASP A 102 -15.68 6.22 8.51
N ARG A 103 -16.38 5.22 7.99
CA ARG A 103 -16.06 3.80 8.21
C ARG A 103 -14.84 3.31 7.42
N ALA A 104 -14.38 4.08 6.41
CA ALA A 104 -13.17 3.77 5.66
C ALA A 104 -11.88 3.99 6.48
N ILE A 105 -11.94 4.75 7.58
CA ILE A 105 -10.87 4.82 8.57
C ILE A 105 -11.41 4.39 9.93
N VAL A 106 -10.81 3.36 10.51
CA VAL A 106 -11.07 2.90 11.88
C VAL A 106 -9.97 3.45 12.79
N THR A 107 -10.36 3.99 13.93
CA THR A 107 -9.43 4.47 14.97
C THR A 107 -9.78 3.88 16.31
N GLY A 108 -8.80 3.49 17.10
CA GLY A 108 -9.07 2.93 18.42
C GLY A 108 -7.81 2.75 19.25
N ILE A 109 -8.01 2.50 20.53
CA ILE A 109 -6.93 2.16 21.46
C ILE A 109 -6.98 0.65 21.68
N GLY A 110 -5.80 0.02 21.72
CA GLY A 110 -5.66 -1.39 22.04
C GLY A 110 -4.25 -1.72 22.47
N GLN A 111 -3.99 -3.00 22.64
CA GLN A 111 -2.67 -3.49 23.02
C GLN A 111 -2.12 -4.41 21.94
N ILE A 112 -0.95 -4.08 21.40
CA ILE A 112 -0.16 -4.95 20.51
C ILE A 112 1.03 -5.46 21.30
N ALA A 113 1.14 -6.79 21.46
CA ALA A 113 2.11 -7.42 22.33
C ALA A 113 2.06 -6.80 23.76
N ARG A 114 3.12 -6.09 24.17
CA ARG A 114 3.19 -5.39 25.49
C ARG A 114 2.87 -3.89 25.41
N ASN A 115 2.65 -3.33 24.22
CA ASN A 115 2.51 -1.90 24.01
C ASN A 115 1.03 -1.51 23.93
N ARG A 116 0.60 -0.57 24.76
CA ARG A 116 -0.67 0.15 24.55
C ARG A 116 -0.44 1.18 23.45
N VAL A 117 -1.29 1.17 22.42
CA VAL A 117 -1.12 1.99 21.22
C VAL A 117 -2.44 2.59 20.77
N LEU A 118 -2.37 3.72 20.09
CA LEU A 118 -3.43 4.13 19.19
C LEU A 118 -3.26 3.42 17.85
N ILE A 119 -4.33 2.86 17.34
CA ILE A 119 -4.37 2.24 16.01
C ILE A 119 -5.23 3.12 15.10
N VAL A 120 -4.73 3.37 13.90
CA VAL A 120 -5.44 4.04 12.81
C VAL A 120 -5.32 3.14 11.58
N GLY A 121 -6.41 2.62 11.06
CA GLY A 121 -6.36 1.69 9.94
C GLY A 121 -7.38 2.03 8.86
N GLN A 122 -6.99 1.83 7.61
CA GLN A 122 -7.90 1.93 6.48
C GLN A 122 -8.66 0.63 6.31
N ASN A 123 -9.97 0.73 6.10
CA ASN A 123 -10.89 -0.39 6.08
C ASN A 123 -11.64 -0.45 4.75
N LYS A 124 -11.48 -1.57 4.04
CA LYS A 124 -12.18 -1.82 2.76
C LYS A 124 -13.52 -2.52 2.92
N GLY A 125 -13.77 -3.15 4.09
CA GLY A 125 -14.91 -4.02 4.31
C GLY A 125 -14.79 -5.39 3.62
N LYS A 126 -15.34 -6.44 4.22
CA LYS A 126 -15.32 -7.83 3.70
C LYS A 126 -16.50 -8.11 2.79
N THR A 127 -17.71 -7.85 3.28
CA THR A 127 -18.96 -8.06 2.56
C THR A 127 -19.24 -6.90 1.60
N THR A 128 -20.07 -7.13 0.58
CA THR A 128 -20.51 -6.05 -0.35
C THR A 128 -21.15 -4.88 0.40
N LYS A 129 -21.96 -5.15 1.42
CA LYS A 129 -22.57 -4.11 2.26
C LYS A 129 -21.52 -3.29 2.99
N GLU A 130 -20.52 -3.92 3.59
CA GLU A 130 -19.42 -3.25 4.26
C GLU A 130 -18.55 -2.45 3.29
N LYS A 131 -18.24 -3.01 2.13
CA LYS A 131 -17.46 -2.32 1.07
C LYS A 131 -18.14 -1.01 0.66
N ILE A 132 -19.45 -1.04 0.43
CA ILE A 132 -20.23 0.17 0.11
C ILE A 132 -20.17 1.16 1.29
N ALA A 133 -20.36 0.69 2.53
CA ALA A 133 -20.33 1.53 3.73
C ALA A 133 -18.93 2.15 4.00
N CYS A 134 -17.86 1.54 3.49
CA CYS A 134 -16.48 2.02 3.58
C CYS A 134 -16.01 2.70 2.27
N ASN A 135 -16.91 3.05 1.37
CA ASN A 135 -16.58 3.62 0.05
C ASN A 135 -15.47 2.82 -0.66
N PHE A 136 -15.52 1.48 -0.59
CA PHE A 136 -14.51 0.57 -1.13
C PHE A 136 -13.08 0.84 -0.61
N GLY A 137 -12.96 1.37 0.60
CA GLY A 137 -11.70 1.73 1.23
C GLY A 137 -11.18 3.12 0.87
N CYS A 138 -12.02 3.97 0.27
CA CYS A 138 -11.69 5.35 -0.05
C CYS A 138 -12.20 6.29 1.05
N PRO A 139 -11.34 6.85 1.92
CA PRO A 139 -11.79 7.70 3.02
C PRO A 139 -12.26 9.07 2.55
N ASN A 140 -13.29 9.57 3.21
CA ASN A 140 -13.76 10.95 3.15
C ASN A 140 -12.93 11.87 4.06
N PRO A 141 -13.09 13.22 3.97
CA PRO A 141 -12.36 14.17 4.82
C PRO A 141 -12.54 13.94 6.32
N GLU A 142 -13.73 13.52 6.74
CA GLU A 142 -14.04 13.20 8.13
C GLU A 142 -13.24 12.01 8.66
N GLY A 143 -12.86 11.07 7.83
CA GLY A 143 -11.98 9.97 8.20
C GLY A 143 -10.56 10.47 8.54
N TYR A 144 -10.00 11.35 7.73
CA TYR A 144 -8.68 11.96 7.98
C TYR A 144 -8.71 12.88 9.21
N ARG A 145 -9.77 13.69 9.37
CA ARG A 145 -9.95 14.53 10.56
C ARG A 145 -10.09 13.68 11.83
N LYS A 146 -10.86 12.58 11.77
CA LYS A 146 -10.97 11.61 12.86
C LYS A 146 -9.60 11.04 13.22
N ALA A 147 -8.85 10.56 12.23
CA ALA A 147 -7.51 10.03 12.44
C ALA A 147 -6.62 11.02 13.18
N LEU A 148 -6.53 12.26 12.69
CA LEU A 148 -5.69 13.29 13.31
C LEU A 148 -6.15 13.65 14.74
N ALA A 149 -7.45 13.76 14.97
CA ALA A 149 -7.98 14.06 16.30
C ALA A 149 -7.56 13.00 17.33
N LYS A 150 -7.57 11.70 16.91
CA LYS A 150 -7.14 10.60 17.78
C LYS A 150 -5.61 10.52 17.88
N MET A 151 -4.86 10.86 16.84
CA MET A 151 -3.39 10.97 16.91
C MET A 151 -2.95 12.05 17.90
N LYS A 152 -3.61 13.22 17.91
CA LYS A 152 -3.36 14.26 18.93
C LYS A 152 -3.76 13.81 20.34
N PHE A 153 -4.81 13.03 20.47
CA PHE A 153 -5.17 12.39 21.73
C PHE A 153 -4.07 11.44 22.19
N ALA A 154 -3.56 10.58 21.31
CA ALA A 154 -2.45 9.68 21.62
C ALA A 154 -1.20 10.45 22.05
N GLU A 155 -0.85 11.51 21.34
CA GLU A 155 0.27 12.41 21.71
C GLU A 155 0.12 12.96 23.12
N LYS A 156 -1.08 13.45 23.47
CA LYS A 156 -1.37 14.01 24.81
C LYS A 156 -1.12 13.00 25.93
N PHE A 157 -1.40 11.72 25.68
CA PHE A 157 -1.26 10.65 26.68
C PHE A 157 0.03 9.81 26.51
N GLY A 158 0.93 10.21 25.62
CA GLY A 158 2.20 9.52 25.38
C GLY A 158 2.03 8.12 24.75
N LEU A 159 0.89 7.86 24.07
CA LEU A 159 0.64 6.58 23.41
C LEU A 159 1.32 6.54 22.05
N PRO A 160 2.13 5.52 21.73
CA PRO A 160 2.61 5.27 20.38
C PRO A 160 1.45 5.07 19.40
N ILE A 161 1.70 5.40 18.14
CA ILE A 161 0.70 5.30 17.07
C ILE A 161 1.13 4.23 16.08
N VAL A 162 0.19 3.36 15.70
CA VAL A 162 0.36 2.38 14.62
C VAL A 162 -0.66 2.69 13.54
N THR A 163 -0.20 2.86 12.30
CA THR A 163 -1.11 3.04 11.17
C THR A 163 -1.03 1.84 10.22
N LEU A 164 -2.20 1.32 9.81
CA LEU A 164 -2.34 0.22 8.87
C LEU A 164 -2.96 0.77 7.58
N ILE A 165 -2.20 0.72 6.49
CA ILE A 165 -2.54 1.37 5.22
C ILE A 165 -3.07 0.31 4.25
N ASP A 166 -4.31 0.49 3.79
CA ASP A 166 -4.92 -0.32 2.75
C ASP A 166 -6.07 0.44 2.06
N THR A 167 -5.71 1.27 1.09
CA THR A 167 -6.67 2.11 0.34
C THR A 167 -6.27 2.24 -1.12
N PRO A 168 -7.22 2.24 -2.06
CA PRO A 168 -6.94 2.62 -3.45
C PRO A 168 -6.71 4.13 -3.62
N GLY A 169 -7.13 4.95 -2.65
CA GLY A 169 -6.99 6.41 -2.67
C GLY A 169 -8.00 7.09 -1.77
N ALA A 170 -7.93 8.42 -1.67
CA ALA A 170 -8.96 9.22 -1.02
C ALA A 170 -10.24 9.27 -1.87
N TYR A 171 -11.41 9.40 -1.25
CA TYR A 171 -12.68 9.47 -1.98
C TYR A 171 -12.72 10.72 -2.89
N PRO A 172 -12.94 10.56 -4.20
CA PRO A 172 -12.80 11.64 -5.18
C PRO A 172 -14.13 12.38 -5.48
N GLY A 173 -15.19 12.11 -4.71
CA GLY A 173 -16.51 12.68 -4.97
C GLY A 173 -16.62 14.16 -4.60
N ILE A 174 -17.51 14.90 -5.29
CA ILE A 174 -17.78 16.34 -5.08
C ILE A 174 -18.02 16.65 -3.60
N GLY A 175 -18.86 15.87 -2.91
CA GLY A 175 -19.11 16.09 -1.50
C GLY A 175 -17.88 15.94 -0.58
N ALA A 176 -16.85 15.19 -1.00
CA ALA A 176 -15.59 15.15 -0.28
C ALA A 176 -14.76 16.42 -0.54
N GLU A 177 -14.73 16.92 -1.76
CA GLU A 177 -14.06 18.19 -2.09
C GLU A 177 -14.68 19.37 -1.34
N GLU A 178 -16.02 19.47 -1.33
CA GLU A 178 -16.77 20.51 -0.60
C GLU A 178 -16.45 20.49 0.91
N ARG A 179 -16.20 19.31 1.49
CA ARG A 179 -15.84 19.16 2.91
C ARG A 179 -14.32 19.20 3.14
N GLY A 180 -13.52 19.56 2.13
CA GLY A 180 -12.11 19.82 2.25
C GLY A 180 -11.22 18.58 2.27
N GLN A 181 -11.37 17.66 1.30
CA GLN A 181 -10.55 16.43 1.19
C GLN A 181 -9.05 16.74 1.16
N ALA A 182 -8.62 17.60 0.25
CA ALA A 182 -7.21 17.98 0.14
C ALA A 182 -6.69 18.66 1.41
N GLN A 183 -7.50 19.54 2.01
CA GLN A 183 -7.18 20.23 3.26
C GLN A 183 -6.99 19.23 4.41
N ALA A 184 -7.89 18.25 4.56
CA ALA A 184 -7.81 17.26 5.64
C ALA A 184 -6.53 16.42 5.52
N ILE A 185 -6.18 15.98 4.32
CA ILE A 185 -4.94 15.24 4.05
C ILE A 185 -3.71 16.11 4.34
N ALA A 186 -3.66 17.34 3.80
CA ALA A 186 -2.52 18.26 3.98
C ALA A 186 -2.26 18.58 5.46
N VAL A 187 -3.32 18.80 6.22
CA VAL A 187 -3.22 19.04 7.68
C VAL A 187 -2.69 17.81 8.40
N ASN A 188 -3.12 16.59 8.01
CA ASN A 188 -2.58 15.35 8.57
C ASN A 188 -1.07 15.25 8.33
N LEU A 189 -0.60 15.44 7.08
CA LEU A 189 0.83 15.42 6.74
C LEU A 189 1.64 16.36 7.64
N SER A 190 1.20 17.63 7.72
CA SER A 190 1.85 18.66 8.53
C SER A 190 1.87 18.34 10.02
N LYS A 191 0.81 17.74 10.56
CA LYS A 191 0.73 17.44 11.99
C LYS A 191 1.42 16.13 12.34
N MET A 192 1.29 15.09 11.53
CA MET A 192 1.97 13.81 11.74
C MET A 192 3.49 13.96 11.77
N SER A 193 4.07 14.83 10.93
CA SER A 193 5.52 15.10 10.94
C SER A 193 6.03 15.65 12.27
N ARG A 194 5.16 16.20 13.13
CA ARG A 194 5.50 16.85 14.38
C ARG A 194 4.97 16.13 15.63
N LEU A 195 4.32 14.98 15.50
CA LEU A 195 3.82 14.20 16.65
C LEU A 195 4.98 13.77 17.56
N ARG A 196 4.85 14.05 18.85
CA ARG A 196 5.89 13.84 19.86
C ARG A 196 5.89 12.43 20.44
N VAL A 197 5.28 11.48 19.75
CA VAL A 197 5.23 10.06 20.10
C VAL A 197 5.68 9.21 18.90
N PRO A 198 6.15 7.97 19.13
CA PRO A 198 6.49 7.07 18.03
C PRO A 198 5.32 6.80 17.10
N VAL A 199 5.57 6.83 15.79
CA VAL A 199 4.58 6.51 14.75
C VAL A 199 5.17 5.45 13.82
N VAL A 200 4.52 4.28 13.79
CA VAL A 200 4.89 3.15 12.91
C VAL A 200 3.78 2.93 11.90
N SER A 201 4.10 3.04 10.63
CA SER A 201 3.16 2.86 9.51
C SER A 201 3.45 1.56 8.76
N VAL A 202 2.43 0.79 8.44
CA VAL A 202 2.56 -0.47 7.69
C VAL A 202 1.56 -0.50 6.54
N CYS A 203 2.04 -0.61 5.30
CA CYS A 203 1.19 -0.87 4.14
C CYS A 203 0.91 -2.37 4.04
N ILE A 204 -0.35 -2.76 4.27
CA ILE A 204 -0.78 -4.16 4.32
C ILE A 204 -1.37 -4.68 3.00
N GLY A 205 -1.66 -3.78 2.06
CA GLY A 205 -2.22 -4.11 0.75
C GLY A 205 -1.96 -3.00 -0.26
N GLU A 206 -2.93 -2.14 -0.48
CA GLU A 206 -2.82 -1.01 -1.40
C GLU A 206 -2.46 0.29 -0.67
N GLY A 207 -1.41 0.97 -1.13
CA GLY A 207 -1.02 2.29 -0.68
C GLY A 207 -1.31 3.34 -1.75
N GLY A 208 -2.59 3.71 -1.95
CA GLY A 208 -3.01 4.59 -3.03
C GLY A 208 -2.89 6.07 -2.71
N SER A 209 -2.02 6.79 -3.44
CA SER A 209 -1.98 8.24 -3.55
C SER A 209 -1.97 9.00 -2.20
N GLY A 210 -2.53 10.21 -2.21
CA GLY A 210 -2.71 11.04 -1.01
C GLY A 210 -3.58 10.38 0.06
N GLY A 211 -4.45 9.44 -0.34
CA GLY A 211 -5.28 8.67 0.59
C GLY A 211 -4.45 7.83 1.55
N ALA A 212 -3.46 7.13 1.05
CA ALA A 212 -2.50 6.39 1.86
C ALA A 212 -1.57 7.34 2.63
N LEU A 213 -1.04 8.35 1.95
CA LEU A 213 -0.09 9.29 2.53
C LEU A 213 -0.67 10.04 3.73
N GLY A 214 -2.00 10.33 3.72
CA GLY A 214 -2.69 11.04 4.80
C GLY A 214 -2.61 10.40 6.18
N ILE A 215 -2.16 9.13 6.29
CA ILE A 215 -1.89 8.43 7.55
C ILE A 215 -0.50 7.75 7.59
N ALA A 216 0.37 8.03 6.61
CA ALA A 216 1.63 7.30 6.43
C ALA A 216 2.88 8.02 6.96
N VAL A 217 2.79 9.31 7.33
CA VAL A 217 3.95 10.10 7.75
C VAL A 217 4.36 9.73 9.17
N GLY A 218 5.27 8.78 9.29
CA GLY A 218 5.76 8.25 10.57
C GLY A 218 7.27 8.16 10.66
N ASP A 219 7.75 7.66 11.80
CA ASP A 219 9.16 7.37 12.05
C ASP A 219 9.65 6.20 11.22
N ARG A 220 8.78 5.21 11.04
CA ARG A 220 9.04 4.03 10.20
C ARG A 220 7.84 3.76 9.31
N LEU A 221 8.11 3.51 8.02
CA LEU A 221 7.15 3.03 7.04
C LEU A 221 7.61 1.67 6.54
N ALA A 222 6.86 0.63 6.83
CA ALA A 222 7.08 -0.71 6.30
C ALA A 222 6.00 -1.09 5.30
N MET A 223 6.29 -2.10 4.49
CA MET A 223 5.32 -2.69 3.57
C MET A 223 5.38 -4.22 3.68
N LEU A 224 4.23 -4.86 3.53
CA LEU A 224 4.20 -6.29 3.24
C LEU A 224 4.86 -6.56 1.87
N GLU A 225 5.45 -7.74 1.72
CA GLU A 225 6.27 -8.09 0.54
C GLU A 225 5.53 -7.90 -0.78
N PHE A 226 4.25 -8.30 -0.83
CA PHE A 226 3.40 -8.17 -2.02
C PHE A 226 2.35 -7.06 -1.91
N ALA A 227 2.55 -6.09 -1.03
CA ALA A 227 1.85 -4.81 -1.05
C ALA A 227 2.44 -3.89 -2.13
N TYR A 228 1.70 -2.87 -2.54
CA TYR A 228 2.23 -1.80 -3.39
C TYR A 228 1.91 -0.41 -2.82
N TYR A 229 2.72 0.57 -3.21
CA TYR A 229 2.50 1.96 -2.83
C TYR A 229 2.77 2.86 -4.04
N SER A 230 1.80 3.69 -4.43
CA SER A 230 1.91 4.48 -5.66
C SER A 230 1.10 5.78 -5.57
N VAL A 231 1.58 6.81 -6.28
CA VAL A 231 0.87 8.08 -6.42
C VAL A 231 -0.44 7.95 -7.22
N ILE A 232 -0.53 6.96 -8.10
CA ILE A 232 -1.68 6.69 -8.97
C ILE A 232 -1.81 5.18 -9.18
N SER A 233 -3.03 4.69 -9.45
CA SER A 233 -3.18 3.29 -9.87
C SER A 233 -2.55 3.04 -11.25
N PRO A 234 -2.04 1.82 -11.54
CA PRO A 234 -1.51 1.51 -12.86
C PRO A 234 -2.49 1.77 -13.99
N GLU A 235 -3.77 1.45 -13.79
CA GLU A 235 -4.84 1.68 -14.75
C GLU A 235 -5.08 3.18 -14.97
N GLY A 236 -5.07 3.99 -13.91
CA GLY A 236 -5.17 5.44 -13.99
C GLY A 236 -3.99 6.06 -14.74
N CYS A 237 -2.78 5.59 -14.46
CA CYS A 237 -1.56 6.00 -15.16
C CYS A 237 -1.63 5.65 -16.65
N ALA A 238 -2.03 4.42 -16.98
CA ALA A 238 -2.18 3.95 -18.34
C ALA A 238 -3.24 4.77 -19.10
N GLY A 239 -4.38 5.06 -18.47
CA GLY A 239 -5.44 5.88 -19.05
C GLY A 239 -4.99 7.31 -19.35
N ILE A 240 -4.16 7.92 -18.50
CA ILE A 240 -3.63 9.28 -18.73
C ILE A 240 -2.55 9.30 -19.80
N LEU A 241 -1.57 8.39 -19.74
CA LEU A 241 -0.39 8.44 -20.60
C LEU A 241 -0.67 7.87 -22.00
N TRP A 242 -1.40 6.76 -22.09
CA TRP A 242 -1.63 6.05 -23.35
C TRP A 242 -3.10 6.04 -23.80
N ARG A 243 -4.01 6.58 -22.98
CA ARG A 243 -5.47 6.52 -23.19
C ARG A 243 -6.01 5.09 -23.35
N ASP A 244 -5.29 4.13 -22.81
CA ASP A 244 -5.60 2.69 -22.90
C ASP A 244 -5.29 2.00 -21.56
N GLY A 245 -6.34 1.57 -20.87
CA GLY A 245 -6.22 0.86 -19.58
C GLY A 245 -5.56 -0.52 -19.69
N SER A 246 -5.47 -1.12 -20.88
CA SER A 246 -4.79 -2.40 -21.10
C SER A 246 -3.27 -2.31 -20.89
N GLN A 247 -2.71 -1.10 -20.94
CA GLN A 247 -1.30 -0.80 -20.66
C GLN A 247 -0.97 -0.72 -19.15
N ALA A 248 -1.90 -1.10 -18.27
CA ALA A 248 -1.66 -1.12 -16.82
C ALA A 248 -0.43 -1.95 -16.40
N PRO A 249 -0.07 -3.08 -17.02
CA PRO A 249 1.16 -3.80 -16.71
C PRO A 249 2.43 -2.97 -16.94
N ASP A 250 2.51 -2.24 -18.05
CA ASP A 250 3.65 -1.37 -18.39
C ASP A 250 3.71 -0.16 -17.45
N ALA A 251 2.55 0.42 -17.14
CA ALA A 251 2.43 1.48 -16.14
C ALA A 251 2.92 1.00 -14.76
N ALA A 252 2.53 -0.19 -14.31
CA ALA A 252 3.00 -0.75 -13.04
C ALA A 252 4.52 -0.90 -12.99
N GLN A 253 5.13 -1.36 -14.09
CA GLN A 253 6.58 -1.49 -14.20
C GLN A 253 7.29 -0.14 -14.17
N ALA A 254 6.74 0.87 -14.84
CA ALA A 254 7.30 2.22 -14.90
C ALA A 254 7.18 2.96 -13.57
N LEU A 255 6.08 2.79 -12.83
CA LEU A 255 5.79 3.45 -11.55
C LEU A 255 6.70 2.99 -10.40
N LYS A 256 7.41 1.86 -10.51
CA LYS A 256 8.30 1.33 -9.46
C LYS A 256 7.60 1.21 -8.11
N LEU A 257 6.40 0.67 -8.10
CA LEU A 257 5.45 0.68 -6.97
C LEU A 257 5.60 -0.49 -5.99
N THR A 258 6.46 -1.48 -6.29
CA THR A 258 6.63 -2.67 -5.45
C THR A 258 7.40 -2.38 -4.16
N SER A 259 7.20 -3.18 -3.13
CA SER A 259 7.94 -3.06 -1.86
C SER A 259 9.47 -3.07 -2.07
N LYS A 260 9.95 -3.91 -3.00
CA LYS A 260 11.38 -4.03 -3.35
C LYS A 260 11.90 -2.76 -4.03
N ASP A 261 11.14 -2.19 -4.97
CA ASP A 261 11.52 -0.94 -5.63
C ASP A 261 11.57 0.22 -4.64
N LEU A 262 10.53 0.36 -3.80
CA LEU A 262 10.41 1.47 -2.86
C LEU A 262 11.43 1.38 -1.72
N HIS A 263 11.77 0.17 -1.28
CA HIS A 263 12.85 -0.03 -0.31
C HIS A 263 14.20 0.34 -0.90
N ARG A 264 14.49 -0.06 -2.15
CA ARG A 264 15.71 0.33 -2.87
C ARG A 264 15.81 1.86 -3.08
N LEU A 265 14.68 2.55 -3.27
CA LEU A 265 14.61 4.00 -3.40
C LEU A 265 14.64 4.74 -2.05
N GLY A 266 14.73 4.03 -0.92
CA GLY A 266 14.75 4.64 0.41
C GLY A 266 13.42 5.26 0.86
N LEU A 267 12.31 4.95 0.17
CA LEU A 267 10.97 5.41 0.53
C LEU A 267 10.34 4.58 1.64
N VAL A 268 10.69 3.30 1.70
CA VAL A 268 10.20 2.33 2.67
C VAL A 268 11.38 1.81 3.49
N ASP A 269 11.23 1.80 4.82
CA ASP A 269 12.31 1.41 5.74
C ASP A 269 12.50 -0.11 5.84
N ALA A 270 11.43 -0.88 5.66
CA ALA A 270 11.48 -2.34 5.78
C ALA A 270 10.40 -3.04 4.95
N ILE A 271 10.75 -4.24 4.49
CA ILE A 271 9.82 -5.17 3.85
C ILE A 271 9.50 -6.26 4.88
N ILE A 272 8.21 -6.42 5.20
CA ILE A 272 7.73 -7.49 6.09
C ILE A 272 7.43 -8.70 5.19
N PRO A 273 8.08 -9.86 5.43
CA PRO A 273 7.91 -11.04 4.58
C PRO A 273 6.49 -11.60 4.70
N GLU A 274 5.96 -12.04 3.58
CA GLU A 274 4.70 -12.77 3.50
C GLU A 274 4.95 -14.29 3.43
N PRO A 275 3.99 -15.11 3.84
CA PRO A 275 4.03 -16.55 3.62
C PRO A 275 4.18 -16.89 2.13
N VAL A 276 4.72 -18.09 1.85
CA VAL A 276 4.85 -18.58 0.47
C VAL A 276 3.49 -18.60 -0.22
N GLY A 277 3.36 -17.88 -1.31
CA GLY A 277 2.11 -17.70 -2.04
C GLY A 277 1.27 -16.50 -1.57
N GLY A 278 1.80 -15.63 -0.70
CA GLY A 278 1.16 -14.37 -0.30
C GLY A 278 0.35 -14.44 1.00
N ALA A 279 -0.05 -13.28 1.49
CA ALA A 279 -0.73 -13.09 2.77
C ALA A 279 -2.06 -13.86 2.90
N HIS A 280 -2.77 -14.05 1.79
CA HIS A 280 -4.05 -14.76 1.74
C HIS A 280 -3.92 -16.28 1.98
N ARG A 281 -2.74 -16.84 1.78
CA ARG A 281 -2.47 -18.28 1.98
C ARG A 281 -2.30 -18.64 3.47
N ASN A 282 -1.78 -17.71 4.28
CA ASN A 282 -1.68 -17.89 5.72
C ASN A 282 -1.81 -16.54 6.44
N VAL A 283 -3.03 -16.24 6.83
CA VAL A 283 -3.37 -14.97 7.51
C VAL A 283 -2.69 -14.87 8.88
N HIS A 284 -2.61 -15.98 9.63
CA HIS A 284 -2.00 -16.00 10.96
C HIS A 284 -0.52 -15.65 10.94
N ASP A 285 0.25 -16.30 10.04
CA ASP A 285 1.68 -16.02 9.92
C ASP A 285 1.93 -14.58 9.42
N THR A 286 1.08 -14.10 8.50
CA THR A 286 1.15 -12.71 8.01
C THR A 286 0.95 -11.72 9.15
N VAL A 287 -0.10 -11.89 9.94
CA VAL A 287 -0.40 -11.00 11.07
C VAL A 287 0.68 -11.09 12.14
N TYR A 288 1.19 -12.28 12.44
CA TYR A 288 2.30 -12.47 13.36
C TYR A 288 3.58 -11.73 12.92
N ASN A 289 3.92 -11.77 11.63
CA ASN A 289 5.07 -11.04 11.08
C ASN A 289 4.90 -9.52 11.24
N VAL A 290 3.69 -9.01 11.01
CA VAL A 290 3.36 -7.59 11.21
C VAL A 290 3.42 -7.21 12.69
N GLU A 291 2.84 -8.01 13.58
CA GLU A 291 2.89 -7.80 15.04
C GLU A 291 4.34 -7.76 15.56
N SER A 292 5.14 -8.74 15.13
CA SER A 292 6.55 -8.84 15.49
C SER A 292 7.33 -7.61 15.05
N TYR A 293 7.16 -7.16 13.80
CA TYR A 293 7.80 -5.96 13.27
C TYR A 293 7.39 -4.72 14.08
N ILE A 294 6.09 -4.50 14.30
CA ILE A 294 5.58 -3.35 15.07
C ILE A 294 6.16 -3.36 16.49
N SER A 295 6.13 -4.50 17.18
CA SER A 295 6.61 -4.62 18.55
C SER A 295 8.12 -4.31 18.67
N GLN A 296 8.94 -4.84 17.76
CA GLN A 296 10.38 -4.58 17.72
C GLN A 296 10.67 -3.11 17.42
N THR A 297 9.98 -2.55 16.42
CA THR A 297 10.16 -1.16 16.00
C THR A 297 9.76 -0.19 17.12
N LEU A 298 8.62 -0.40 17.75
CA LEU A 298 8.21 0.42 18.89
C LEU A 298 9.22 0.35 20.03
N SER A 299 9.75 -0.84 20.35
CA SER A 299 10.77 -1.01 21.38
C SER A 299 12.07 -0.26 21.08
N GLN A 300 12.40 -0.03 19.82
CA GLN A 300 13.54 0.79 19.42
C GLN A 300 13.23 2.30 19.54
N LEU A 301 12.09 2.73 18.98
CA LEU A 301 11.70 4.13 18.95
C LEU A 301 11.43 4.72 20.35
N GLN A 302 10.88 3.91 21.26
CA GLN A 302 10.61 4.32 22.64
C GLN A 302 11.88 4.55 23.48
N LYS A 303 13.07 4.13 23.03
CA LYS A 303 14.35 4.44 23.68
C LYS A 303 14.86 5.83 23.33
N MET A 304 14.37 6.44 22.25
CA MET A 304 14.75 7.79 21.82
C MET A 304 14.02 8.83 22.67
N ASN A 305 14.70 9.92 22.99
CA ASN A 305 14.02 11.09 23.54
C ASN A 305 13.22 11.81 22.44
N THR A 306 12.30 12.69 22.86
CA THR A 306 11.38 13.34 21.91
C THR A 306 12.11 14.20 20.86
N SER A 307 13.20 14.87 21.21
CA SER A 307 13.96 15.70 20.25
C SER A 307 14.62 14.83 19.19
N GLU A 308 15.29 13.77 19.61
CA GLU A 308 15.93 12.80 18.73
C GLU A 308 14.92 12.12 17.79
N LEU A 309 13.73 11.75 18.29
CA LEU A 309 12.66 11.17 17.51
C LEU A 309 12.20 12.11 16.39
N LEU A 310 11.94 13.39 16.74
CA LEU A 310 11.49 14.39 15.77
C LEU A 310 12.57 14.74 14.75
N ASP A 311 13.83 14.89 15.16
CA ASP A 311 14.95 15.18 14.27
C ASP A 311 15.20 14.03 13.29
N THR A 312 15.12 12.78 13.77
CA THR A 312 15.29 11.59 12.93
C THR A 312 14.16 11.50 11.90
N ARG A 313 12.91 11.72 12.33
CA ARG A 313 11.75 11.76 11.43
C ARG A 313 11.89 12.87 10.39
N TYR A 314 12.28 14.08 10.80
CA TYR A 314 12.50 15.21 9.90
C TYR A 314 13.56 14.90 8.85
N ARG A 315 14.74 14.42 9.27
CA ARG A 315 15.84 14.07 8.34
C ARG A 315 15.41 13.00 7.34
N LYS A 316 14.72 11.96 7.81
CA LYS A 316 14.19 10.91 6.95
C LYS A 316 13.34 11.49 5.82
N TRP A 317 12.30 12.26 6.15
CA TRP A 317 11.40 12.81 5.13
C TRP A 317 12.06 13.87 4.25
N ARG A 318 13.05 14.60 4.76
CA ARG A 318 13.83 15.56 3.97
C ARG A 318 14.81 14.90 3.01
N SER A 319 15.31 13.71 3.30
CA SER A 319 16.24 12.99 2.42
C SER A 319 15.54 12.22 1.29
N VAL A 320 14.22 12.04 1.36
CA VAL A 320 13.47 11.37 0.30
C VAL A 320 13.69 12.04 -1.06
N GLY A 321 14.16 11.28 -2.05
CA GLY A 321 14.40 11.75 -3.40
C GLY A 321 15.73 12.50 -3.62
N MET A 322 16.55 12.72 -2.58
CA MET A 322 17.84 13.41 -2.74
C MET A 322 18.78 12.66 -3.68
N ASP A 323 18.88 11.34 -3.57
CA ASP A 323 19.76 10.52 -4.41
C ASP A 323 19.33 10.52 -5.88
N SER A 324 18.02 10.63 -6.16
CA SER A 324 17.51 10.74 -7.52
C SER A 324 17.84 12.10 -8.17
N VAL A 325 17.95 13.17 -7.39
CA VAL A 325 18.34 14.49 -7.89
C VAL A 325 19.82 14.50 -8.28
N VAL A 326 20.68 13.85 -7.50
CA VAL A 326 22.12 13.75 -7.82
C VAL A 326 22.33 12.96 -9.12
N SER A 327 21.61 11.87 -9.34
CA SER A 327 21.71 11.08 -10.57
C SER A 327 21.23 11.84 -11.82
N VAL A 328 20.19 12.66 -11.71
CA VAL A 328 19.69 13.50 -12.82
C VAL A 328 20.70 14.59 -13.19
N HIS A 329 21.41 15.17 -12.21
CA HIS A 329 22.48 16.13 -12.49
C HIS A 329 23.68 15.46 -13.19
N ALA A 330 24.06 14.26 -12.77
CA ALA A 330 25.12 13.48 -13.42
C ALA A 330 24.79 13.13 -14.89
N VAL A 331 23.53 12.79 -15.18
CA VAL A 331 23.07 12.52 -16.56
C VAL A 331 23.05 13.78 -17.42
N ARG A 332 22.67 14.94 -16.86
CA ARG A 332 22.69 16.21 -17.61
C ARG A 332 24.09 16.72 -17.94
N THR A 333 25.09 16.41 -17.13
CA THR A 333 26.49 16.78 -17.41
C THR A 333 27.15 15.88 -18.45
N CYS A 334 26.61 14.69 -18.76
CA CYS A 334 27.07 13.80 -19.82
C CYS A 334 26.36 14.00 -21.17
N ALA A 335 25.30 14.83 -21.23
CA ALA A 335 24.63 15.13 -22.51
C ALA A 335 25.45 16.20 -23.25
N THR A 336 26.17 15.81 -24.31
CA THR A 336 26.79 16.70 -25.26
C THR A 336 25.74 17.67 -25.82
N PRO A 337 26.01 18.99 -25.91
CA PRO A 337 25.07 19.91 -26.46
C PRO A 337 24.83 19.61 -27.96
N ILE A 338 23.60 19.32 -28.33
CA ILE A 338 23.23 19.24 -29.73
C ILE A 338 23.31 20.67 -30.30
N VAL A 339 24.36 20.94 -31.04
CA VAL A 339 24.51 22.18 -31.79
C VAL A 339 23.47 22.17 -32.92
N SER A 340 22.38 22.90 -32.74
CA SER A 340 21.45 23.16 -33.83
C SER A 340 22.08 24.15 -34.81
N THR A 341 22.54 23.67 -35.93
CA THR A 341 22.88 24.51 -37.11
C THR A 341 21.58 24.95 -37.77
N VAL A 342 21.03 26.08 -37.32
CA VAL A 342 20.05 26.83 -38.07
C VAL A 342 20.82 27.83 -38.95
N GLY A 343 20.88 27.57 -40.22
CA GLY A 343 21.43 28.50 -41.20
C GLY A 343 20.55 29.76 -41.35
N PRO A 344 21.15 30.91 -41.77
CA PRO A 344 20.40 32.16 -41.80
C PRO A 344 19.42 32.20 -42.98
N ALA A 345 18.12 32.19 -42.65
CA ALA A 345 17.04 32.44 -43.65
C ALA A 345 17.01 33.92 -44.04
N GLY A 346 17.11 34.13 -45.35
CA GLY A 346 17.21 35.43 -46.02
C GLY A 346 16.11 36.43 -45.68
N ARG A 347 16.56 37.67 -45.47
CA ARG A 347 15.70 38.87 -45.41
C ARG A 347 14.94 39.05 -46.74
N ARG A 348 13.62 38.92 -46.75
CA ARG A 348 12.77 39.50 -47.77
C ARG A 348 12.31 40.88 -47.33
N ARG A 349 12.64 41.87 -48.17
CA ARG A 349 12.23 43.27 -48.04
C ARG A 349 10.70 43.38 -48.15
N ALA A 350 10.10 44.11 -47.24
CA ALA A 350 8.75 44.61 -47.39
C ALA A 350 8.79 45.86 -48.28
N SER A 351 8.05 45.83 -49.35
CA SER A 351 7.76 47.02 -50.15
C SER A 351 6.44 47.62 -49.63
N SER A 352 6.49 48.93 -49.41
CA SER A 352 5.38 49.81 -49.10
C SER A 352 4.42 49.91 -50.28
N ALA A 353 3.11 49.88 -50.05
CA ALA A 353 2.15 50.58 -50.84
C ALA A 353 0.99 51.05 -49.96
N ALA A 354 0.76 52.33 -50.04
CA ALA A 354 -0.24 53.08 -49.28
C ALA A 354 -1.58 53.13 -50.06
N ARG A 355 -2.62 53.53 -49.29
CA ARG A 355 -3.93 54.15 -49.75
C ARG A 355 -4.95 53.14 -50.32
N VAL A 356 -6.11 53.05 -49.79
CA VAL A 356 -7.21 54.05 -49.53
C VAL A 356 -7.98 53.55 -48.32
#